data_2dbe773e113b94e5532871cf18ef8310
#
_entry.id   2dbe773e113b94e5532871cf18ef8310
#
_cell.length_a   1.000
_cell.length_b   1.000
_cell.length_c   1.000
_cell.angle_alpha   90.00
_cell.angle_beta   90.00
_cell.angle_gamma   90.00
#
_symmetry.space_group_name_H-M   'P 1'
#
loop_
_entity.id
_entity.type
_entity.pdbx_description
1 polymer ?
#
loop_
_entity_poly.entity_id
_entity_poly.type
_entity_poly.pdbx_seq_one_letter_code
_entity_poly.pdbx_strand_id
1 'polypeptide(L)'
;DVYKRQNYQLTMKVCKFEKMKEEDEIRQVINYILKEHPYVVVVPTLTQLQEWLQDISISWFHEEDSASHTTINKIEEYCCTLADHLITDLPLNTDIKKYIRECIEKMHKLVEDKADLLIDKIIKAEIYLLSGEWFACCLRQYGLNARTLDTGTFMQMNLERKPDIPYIQESIRQYINENRDTDIFIAPLSLCKNVYGEIDFMNEKRNDYYATVLASIFEADEIILSTELTNIYTNRNCAREQHSLTYTEAEQLINSGVHLIYTDCITLAARSNIVIRLIDTHDLETERLYISSHDTESSVKAIIIQDSVTFVRFTSLNVLPGYLLMGKLLEVINKYQINVISMASSNVSVSMILTASRDTLRIIQRELHKYTEMVVDENMSVIHIIGSLHWERTQLESNIMETIRHIPISLISYGGSDHCFTISVHTACLLYTS
;
A
#
# COMPACT_ATOMS: atom_id res chain seq x y z
N ASP A 1 -27.56 18.56 9.26
CA ASP A 1 -26.57 17.57 9.70
C ASP A 1 -25.14 18.05 9.61
N VAL A 2 -24.87 19.12 8.88
CA VAL A 2 -23.70 20.00 9.07
C VAL A 2 -23.68 20.56 10.52
N TYR A 3 -24.82 20.67 11.21
CA TYR A 3 -24.93 21.16 12.58
C TYR A 3 -24.44 20.18 13.67
N LYS A 4 -24.42 18.86 13.43
CA LYS A 4 -23.81 17.89 14.38
C LYS A 4 -22.28 17.89 14.32
N ARG A 5 -21.70 18.26 13.16
CA ARG A 5 -20.23 18.40 12.99
C ARG A 5 -19.66 19.68 13.63
N GLN A 6 -20.47 20.68 13.93
CA GLN A 6 -19.99 21.96 14.47
C GLN A 6 -19.73 21.97 16.00
N ASN A 7 -20.16 20.94 16.75
CA ASN A 7 -19.97 20.91 18.19
C ASN A 7 -18.92 19.92 18.73
N TYR A 8 -18.38 19.06 17.88
CA TYR A 8 -17.14 18.29 18.11
C TYR A 8 -16.41 18.27 16.77
N GLN A 9 -15.16 18.67 16.75
CA GLN A 9 -14.24 18.40 15.62
C GLN A 9 -13.97 16.87 15.56
N LEU A 10 -14.99 16.09 15.20
CA LEU A 10 -14.84 14.68 14.92
C LEU A 10 -14.20 14.61 13.53
N THR A 11 -12.89 14.37 13.49
CA THR A 11 -12.16 14.05 12.27
C THR A 11 -12.75 12.79 11.66
N MET A 12 -13.14 12.84 10.38
CA MET A 12 -13.62 11.65 9.68
C MET A 12 -12.44 10.75 9.38
N LYS A 13 -12.47 9.53 9.94
CA LYS A 13 -11.38 8.57 9.82
C LYS A 13 -11.80 7.35 9.02
N VAL A 14 -10.86 6.82 8.23
CA VAL A 14 -10.96 5.51 7.59
C VAL A 14 -9.85 4.63 8.16
N CYS A 15 -10.17 3.41 8.61
CA CYS A 15 -9.18 2.45 9.10
C CYS A 15 -9.11 1.24 8.16
N LYS A 16 -7.90 0.72 7.91
CA LYS A 16 -7.68 -0.53 7.18
C LYS A 16 -6.77 -1.44 7.98
N PHE A 17 -7.20 -2.69 8.16
CA PHE A 17 -6.43 -3.74 8.82
C PHE A 17 -5.94 -4.77 7.80
N GLU A 18 -4.75 -5.37 8.04
CA GLU A 18 -4.14 -6.28 7.05
C GLU A 18 -4.62 -7.72 7.17
N LYS A 19 -4.55 -8.30 8.36
CA LYS A 19 -4.83 -9.72 8.60
C LYS A 19 -5.51 -9.87 9.95
N MET A 20 -6.41 -10.85 10.04
CA MET A 20 -7.02 -11.31 11.28
C MET A 20 -7.07 -12.85 11.25
N LYS A 21 -6.22 -13.48 12.05
CA LYS A 21 -6.09 -14.96 12.10
C LYS A 21 -6.74 -15.53 13.33
N GLU A 22 -6.51 -14.89 14.47
CA GLU A 22 -6.88 -15.39 15.79
C GLU A 22 -7.91 -14.50 16.44
N GLU A 23 -8.68 -15.07 17.37
CA GLU A 23 -9.72 -14.34 18.12
C GLU A 23 -9.16 -13.13 18.86
N ASP A 24 -7.95 -13.24 19.43
CA ASP A 24 -7.31 -12.16 20.15
C ASP A 24 -6.98 -10.97 19.24
N GLU A 25 -6.55 -11.22 18.01
CA GLU A 25 -6.33 -10.16 17.01
C GLU A 25 -7.65 -9.46 16.66
N ILE A 26 -8.74 -10.22 16.48
CA ILE A 26 -10.07 -9.67 16.22
C ILE A 26 -10.52 -8.77 17.39
N ARG A 27 -10.33 -9.22 18.63
CA ARG A 27 -10.65 -8.42 19.84
C ARG A 27 -9.82 -7.14 19.92
N GLN A 28 -8.54 -7.19 19.57
CA GLN A 28 -7.67 -6.02 19.52
C GLN A 28 -8.16 -5.01 18.48
N VAL A 29 -8.52 -5.48 17.27
CA VAL A 29 -9.08 -4.63 16.22
C VAL A 29 -10.41 -4.01 16.66
N ILE A 30 -11.32 -4.76 17.27
CA ILE A 30 -12.57 -4.23 17.80
C ILE A 30 -12.30 -3.14 18.84
N ASN A 31 -11.41 -3.39 19.82
CA ASN A 31 -11.06 -2.41 20.85
C ASN A 31 -10.45 -1.14 20.23
N TYR A 32 -9.60 -1.29 19.23
CA TYR A 32 -9.01 -0.17 18.51
C TYR A 32 -10.07 0.67 17.77
N ILE A 33 -11.03 0.01 17.09
CA ILE A 33 -12.16 0.68 16.44
C ILE A 33 -13.02 1.45 17.46
N LEU A 34 -13.30 0.84 18.61
CA LEU A 34 -14.08 1.49 19.67
C LEU A 34 -13.37 2.71 20.27
N LYS A 35 -12.04 2.75 20.24
CA LYS A 35 -11.20 3.87 20.68
C LYS A 35 -11.12 5.00 19.65
N GLU A 36 -10.82 4.64 18.39
CA GLU A 36 -10.58 5.61 17.32
C GLU A 36 -11.87 6.17 16.69
N HIS A 37 -13.00 5.47 16.83
CA HIS A 37 -14.29 5.82 16.25
C HIS A 37 -14.23 6.16 14.75
N PRO A 38 -13.67 5.29 13.89
CA PRO A 38 -13.62 5.53 12.44
C PRO A 38 -15.03 5.48 11.85
N TYR A 39 -15.24 6.24 10.78
CA TYR A 39 -16.50 6.20 10.02
C TYR A 39 -16.56 5.03 9.04
N VAL A 40 -15.40 4.65 8.47
CA VAL A 40 -15.29 3.48 7.58
C VAL A 40 -14.14 2.60 8.07
N VAL A 41 -14.40 1.29 8.15
CA VAL A 41 -13.38 0.28 8.45
C VAL A 41 -13.29 -0.69 7.28
N VAL A 42 -12.11 -0.82 6.72
CA VAL A 42 -11.80 -1.82 5.69
C VAL A 42 -11.25 -3.06 6.39
N VAL A 43 -12.02 -4.14 6.34
CA VAL A 43 -11.68 -5.40 6.99
C VAL A 43 -11.23 -6.45 5.98
N PRO A 44 -10.14 -7.17 6.25
CA PRO A 44 -9.79 -8.33 5.45
C PRO A 44 -10.78 -9.46 5.71
N THR A 45 -10.89 -10.37 4.78
CA THR A 45 -11.52 -11.67 5.03
C THR A 45 -10.66 -12.44 6.03
N LEU A 46 -11.30 -13.14 6.97
CA LEU A 46 -10.61 -14.00 7.93
C LEU A 46 -9.69 -14.98 7.18
N THR A 47 -8.45 -15.13 7.64
CA THR A 47 -7.43 -15.89 6.91
C THR A 47 -7.86 -17.31 6.59
N GLN A 48 -8.53 -17.99 7.52
CA GLN A 48 -9.03 -19.34 7.32
C GLN A 48 -10.08 -19.43 6.20
N LEU A 49 -10.93 -18.40 6.05
CA LEU A 49 -11.92 -18.35 4.97
C LEU A 49 -11.27 -18.15 3.61
N GLN A 50 -10.16 -17.41 3.53
CA GLN A 50 -9.41 -17.24 2.28
C GLN A 50 -8.78 -18.55 1.81
N GLU A 51 -8.23 -19.37 2.73
CA GLU A 51 -7.69 -20.69 2.41
C GLU A 51 -8.81 -21.62 1.88
N TRP A 52 -9.93 -21.70 2.57
CA TRP A 52 -11.05 -22.53 2.12
C TRP A 52 -11.71 -22.06 0.83
N LEU A 53 -11.70 -20.75 0.54
CA LEU A 53 -12.13 -20.25 -0.77
C LEU A 53 -11.26 -20.81 -1.90
N GLN A 54 -9.95 -20.87 -1.70
CA GLN A 54 -9.05 -21.47 -2.69
C GLN A 54 -9.34 -22.98 -2.85
N ASP A 55 -9.59 -23.69 -1.75
CA ASP A 55 -9.94 -25.11 -1.79
C ASP A 55 -11.25 -25.35 -2.52
N ILE A 56 -12.28 -24.50 -2.30
CA ILE A 56 -13.55 -24.56 -3.02
C ILE A 56 -13.34 -24.36 -4.52
N SER A 57 -12.62 -23.29 -4.90
CA SER A 57 -12.35 -23.02 -6.31
C SER A 57 -11.60 -24.17 -6.97
N ILE A 58 -10.55 -24.71 -6.34
CA ILE A 58 -9.78 -25.83 -6.87
C ILE A 58 -10.64 -27.08 -7.04
N SER A 59 -11.36 -27.50 -6.01
CA SER A 59 -12.17 -28.71 -6.05
C SER A 59 -13.32 -28.58 -7.07
N TRP A 60 -13.95 -27.41 -7.15
CA TRP A 60 -15.04 -27.16 -8.09
C TRP A 60 -14.60 -27.19 -9.56
N PHE A 61 -13.45 -26.55 -9.89
CA PHE A 61 -12.87 -26.62 -11.23
C PHE A 61 -12.35 -28.02 -11.60
N HIS A 62 -12.11 -28.91 -10.63
CA HIS A 62 -11.79 -30.33 -10.84
C HIS A 62 -13.01 -31.25 -10.85
N GLU A 63 -14.22 -30.72 -10.81
CA GLU A 63 -15.48 -31.47 -10.77
C GLU A 63 -15.61 -32.36 -9.50
N GLU A 64 -14.99 -31.92 -8.38
CA GLU A 64 -15.07 -32.58 -7.08
C GLU A 64 -16.16 -31.95 -6.20
N ASP A 65 -17.42 -31.98 -6.65
CA ASP A 65 -18.55 -31.30 -6.00
C ASP A 65 -18.71 -31.65 -4.53
N SER A 66 -18.51 -32.91 -4.16
CA SER A 66 -18.58 -33.37 -2.75
C SER A 66 -17.53 -32.70 -1.86
N ALA A 67 -16.34 -32.43 -2.39
CA ALA A 67 -15.28 -31.74 -1.66
C ALA A 67 -15.62 -30.26 -1.46
N SER A 68 -16.15 -29.60 -2.51
CA SER A 68 -16.63 -28.22 -2.44
C SER A 68 -17.72 -28.03 -1.39
N HIS A 69 -18.75 -28.87 -1.40
CA HIS A 69 -19.82 -28.86 -0.40
C HIS A 69 -19.31 -29.12 1.02
N THR A 70 -18.34 -30.01 1.19
CA THR A 70 -17.72 -30.28 2.50
C THR A 70 -16.98 -29.06 3.03
N THR A 71 -16.26 -28.33 2.15
CA THR A 71 -15.52 -27.14 2.55
C THR A 71 -16.47 -25.98 2.89
N ILE A 72 -17.57 -25.82 2.14
CA ILE A 72 -18.62 -24.85 2.46
C ILE A 72 -19.22 -25.09 3.85
N ASN A 73 -19.49 -26.35 4.22
CA ASN A 73 -19.98 -26.71 5.56
C ASN A 73 -18.96 -26.37 6.67
N LYS A 74 -17.65 -26.52 6.42
CA LYS A 74 -16.60 -26.08 7.37
C LYS A 74 -16.63 -24.57 7.61
N ILE A 75 -16.94 -23.79 6.56
CA ILE A 75 -17.07 -22.34 6.69
C ILE A 75 -18.27 -22.00 7.61
N GLU A 76 -19.42 -22.70 7.46
CA GLU A 76 -20.55 -22.51 8.36
C GLU A 76 -20.20 -22.79 9.82
N GLU A 77 -19.62 -23.96 10.08
CA GLU A 77 -19.23 -24.37 11.43
C GLU A 77 -18.26 -23.39 12.06
N TYR A 78 -17.23 -22.97 11.34
CA TYR A 78 -16.23 -22.00 11.79
C TYR A 78 -16.86 -20.65 12.11
N CYS A 79 -17.63 -20.07 11.19
CA CYS A 79 -18.26 -18.77 11.38
C CYS A 79 -19.27 -18.78 12.54
N CYS A 80 -20.03 -19.86 12.71
CA CYS A 80 -20.98 -20.02 13.82
C CYS A 80 -20.25 -20.17 15.17
N THR A 81 -19.17 -20.95 15.21
CA THR A 81 -18.35 -21.12 16.42
C THR A 81 -17.71 -19.80 16.85
N LEU A 82 -17.13 -19.07 15.88
CA LEU A 82 -16.53 -17.78 16.12
C LEU A 82 -17.57 -16.75 16.61
N ALA A 83 -18.80 -16.79 16.08
CA ALA A 83 -19.90 -15.97 16.57
C ALA A 83 -20.26 -16.29 18.02
N ASP A 84 -20.27 -17.57 18.42
CA ASP A 84 -20.52 -17.97 19.80
C ASP A 84 -19.46 -17.46 20.78
N HIS A 85 -18.21 -17.35 20.35
CA HIS A 85 -17.11 -16.90 21.18
C HIS A 85 -17.03 -15.37 21.32
N LEU A 86 -17.44 -14.63 20.31
CA LEU A 86 -17.22 -13.18 20.24
C LEU A 86 -18.49 -12.34 20.36
N ILE A 87 -19.68 -12.92 20.05
CA ILE A 87 -20.95 -12.21 20.14
C ILE A 87 -21.76 -12.77 21.30
N THR A 88 -21.73 -12.07 22.44
CA THR A 88 -22.40 -12.47 23.68
C THR A 88 -23.87 -12.07 23.72
N ASP A 89 -24.28 -11.11 22.88
CA ASP A 89 -25.67 -10.69 22.74
C ASP A 89 -26.47 -11.75 21.97
N LEU A 90 -27.44 -12.40 22.64
CA LEU A 90 -28.18 -13.54 22.10
C LEU A 90 -29.01 -13.19 20.86
N PRO A 91 -29.76 -12.09 20.77
CA PRO A 91 -30.43 -11.64 19.57
C PRO A 91 -29.47 -11.49 18.39
N LEU A 92 -28.38 -10.75 18.57
CA LEU A 92 -27.37 -10.52 17.51
C LEU A 92 -26.68 -11.81 17.08
N ASN A 93 -26.37 -12.71 18.02
CA ASN A 93 -25.79 -14.02 17.71
C ASN A 93 -26.75 -14.86 16.86
N THR A 94 -28.05 -14.82 17.18
CA THR A 94 -29.06 -15.55 16.40
C THR A 94 -29.22 -14.99 14.99
N ASP A 95 -29.22 -13.65 14.85
CA ASP A 95 -29.35 -12.96 13.58
C ASP A 95 -28.17 -13.24 12.67
N ILE A 96 -26.93 -13.16 13.17
CA ILE A 96 -25.74 -13.45 12.37
C ILE A 96 -25.68 -14.92 11.94
N LYS A 97 -26.07 -15.86 12.80
CA LYS A 97 -26.14 -17.28 12.42
C LYS A 97 -27.16 -17.56 11.34
N LYS A 98 -28.29 -16.83 11.36
CA LYS A 98 -29.28 -16.89 10.28
C LYS A 98 -28.66 -16.39 8.98
N TYR A 99 -28.00 -15.25 8.99
CA TYR A 99 -27.32 -14.67 7.82
C TYR A 99 -26.23 -15.61 7.27
N ILE A 100 -25.41 -16.21 8.15
CA ILE A 100 -24.41 -17.21 7.75
C ILE A 100 -25.07 -18.33 6.97
N ARG A 101 -26.17 -18.93 7.48
CA ARG A 101 -26.87 -20.03 6.79
C ARG A 101 -27.44 -19.63 5.44
N GLU A 102 -28.00 -18.42 5.32
CA GLU A 102 -28.50 -17.88 4.05
C GLU A 102 -27.36 -17.76 3.02
N CYS A 103 -26.18 -17.28 3.42
CA CYS A 103 -25.00 -17.22 2.55
C CYS A 103 -24.52 -18.63 2.15
N ILE A 104 -24.46 -19.57 3.09
CA ILE A 104 -24.04 -20.95 2.86
C ILE A 104 -24.99 -21.68 1.89
N GLU A 105 -26.30 -21.54 2.07
CA GLU A 105 -27.28 -22.09 1.15
C GLU A 105 -27.14 -21.53 -0.28
N LYS A 106 -26.82 -20.22 -0.38
CA LYS A 106 -26.56 -19.58 -1.67
C LYS A 106 -25.30 -20.14 -2.32
N MET A 107 -24.22 -20.33 -1.55
CA MET A 107 -22.98 -20.92 -2.05
C MET A 107 -23.18 -22.37 -2.52
N HIS A 108 -23.94 -23.19 -1.76
CA HIS A 108 -24.25 -24.56 -2.18
C HIS A 108 -24.96 -24.61 -3.52
N LYS A 109 -25.88 -23.68 -3.76
CA LYS A 109 -26.60 -23.59 -5.07
C LYS A 109 -25.65 -23.15 -6.19
N LEU A 110 -24.72 -22.23 -5.92
CA LEU A 110 -23.79 -21.74 -6.93
C LEU A 110 -22.79 -22.82 -7.40
N VAL A 111 -22.36 -23.73 -6.51
CA VAL A 111 -21.44 -24.81 -6.86
C VAL A 111 -22.15 -26.02 -7.53
N GLU A 112 -23.49 -26.06 -7.58
CA GLU A 112 -24.24 -27.06 -8.36
C GLU A 112 -24.19 -26.75 -9.87
N ASP A 113 -23.90 -25.50 -10.24
CA ASP A 113 -23.71 -25.10 -11.64
C ASP A 113 -22.34 -25.54 -12.17
N LYS A 114 -22.15 -25.47 -13.50
CA LYS A 114 -20.83 -25.71 -14.09
C LYS A 114 -19.84 -24.63 -13.64
N ALA A 115 -18.61 -25.07 -13.36
CA ALA A 115 -17.55 -24.17 -12.96
C ALA A 115 -17.31 -23.05 -13.97
N ASP A 116 -17.45 -21.81 -13.50
CA ASP A 116 -17.30 -20.59 -14.28
C ASP A 116 -16.58 -19.52 -13.45
N LEU A 117 -15.69 -18.76 -14.10
CA LEU A 117 -14.89 -17.73 -13.42
C LEU A 117 -15.73 -16.59 -12.83
N LEU A 118 -16.88 -16.26 -13.41
CA LEU A 118 -17.77 -15.24 -12.88
C LEU A 118 -18.47 -15.74 -11.62
N ILE A 119 -18.95 -16.98 -11.64
CA ILE A 119 -19.60 -17.61 -10.47
C ILE A 119 -18.58 -17.76 -9.33
N ASP A 120 -17.33 -18.13 -9.63
CA ASP A 120 -16.25 -18.17 -8.64
C ASP A 120 -16.03 -16.81 -7.94
N LYS A 121 -16.04 -15.72 -8.71
CA LYS A 121 -16.00 -14.37 -8.15
C LYS A 121 -17.24 -14.04 -7.30
N ILE A 122 -18.41 -14.52 -7.66
CA ILE A 122 -19.63 -14.33 -6.87
C ILE A 122 -19.51 -15.07 -5.53
N ILE A 123 -19.04 -16.32 -5.52
CA ILE A 123 -18.80 -17.09 -4.29
C ILE A 123 -17.79 -16.36 -3.39
N LYS A 124 -16.71 -15.86 -3.96
CA LYS A 124 -15.71 -15.05 -3.25
C LYS A 124 -16.33 -13.79 -2.65
N ALA A 125 -17.18 -13.08 -3.40
CA ALA A 125 -17.85 -11.87 -2.93
C ALA A 125 -18.80 -12.16 -1.76
N GLU A 126 -19.56 -13.26 -1.79
CA GLU A 126 -20.44 -13.67 -0.69
C GLU A 126 -19.66 -13.86 0.62
N ILE A 127 -18.48 -14.50 0.57
CA ILE A 127 -17.64 -14.70 1.75
C ILE A 127 -17.04 -13.37 2.26
N TYR A 128 -16.70 -12.47 1.36
CA TYR A 128 -16.18 -11.14 1.74
C TYR A 128 -17.28 -10.31 2.41
N LEU A 129 -18.51 -10.33 1.88
CA LEU A 129 -19.66 -9.68 2.48
C LEU A 129 -20.05 -10.35 3.82
N LEU A 130 -20.00 -11.68 3.88
CA LEU A 130 -20.20 -12.42 5.13
C LEU A 130 -19.21 -11.99 6.21
N SER A 131 -17.93 -11.87 5.87
CA SER A 131 -16.89 -11.39 6.81
C SER A 131 -17.17 -9.96 7.28
N GLY A 132 -17.62 -9.08 6.38
CA GLY A 132 -18.04 -7.71 6.71
C GLY A 132 -19.24 -7.67 7.66
N GLU A 133 -20.28 -8.43 7.37
CA GLU A 133 -21.51 -8.47 8.21
C GLU A 133 -21.25 -9.09 9.58
N TRP A 134 -20.43 -10.14 9.60
CA TRP A 134 -19.99 -10.75 10.85
C TRP A 134 -19.27 -9.73 11.75
N PHE A 135 -18.37 -8.92 11.16
CA PHE A 135 -17.64 -7.90 11.87
C PHE A 135 -18.55 -6.73 12.32
N ALA A 136 -19.49 -6.32 11.45
CA ALA A 136 -20.50 -5.31 11.79
C ALA A 136 -21.35 -5.78 12.98
N CYS A 137 -21.75 -7.06 13.02
CA CYS A 137 -22.49 -7.66 14.12
C CYS A 137 -21.70 -7.62 15.43
N CYS A 138 -20.40 -7.90 15.39
CA CYS A 138 -19.53 -7.75 16.56
C CYS A 138 -19.51 -6.32 17.12
N LEU A 139 -19.59 -5.30 16.28
CA LEU A 139 -19.62 -3.90 16.73
C LEU A 139 -20.99 -3.47 17.26
N ARG A 140 -22.07 -4.02 16.71
CA ARG A 140 -23.45 -3.73 17.17
C ARG A 140 -23.68 -4.08 18.63
N GLN A 141 -23.04 -5.12 19.18
CA GLN A 141 -23.15 -5.46 20.62
C GLN A 141 -22.60 -4.38 21.55
N TYR A 142 -21.76 -3.46 21.04
CA TYR A 142 -21.26 -2.31 21.77
C TYR A 142 -22.11 -1.04 21.56
N GLY A 143 -23.30 -1.18 20.97
CA GLY A 143 -24.25 -0.09 20.75
C GLY A 143 -24.01 0.77 19.54
N LEU A 144 -23.06 0.40 18.65
CA LEU A 144 -22.82 1.10 17.40
C LEU A 144 -23.81 0.66 16.33
N ASN A 145 -24.38 1.60 15.56
CA ASN A 145 -25.12 1.28 14.35
C ASN A 145 -24.12 0.98 13.22
N ALA A 146 -23.57 -0.25 13.21
CA ALA A 146 -22.60 -0.70 12.25
C ALA A 146 -23.31 -1.37 11.06
N ARG A 147 -22.92 -1.04 9.82
CA ARG A 147 -23.47 -1.60 8.59
C ARG A 147 -22.36 -2.06 7.65
N THR A 148 -22.60 -3.19 6.99
CA THR A 148 -21.73 -3.66 5.90
C THR A 148 -21.93 -2.79 4.67
N LEU A 149 -20.83 -2.32 4.12
CA LEU A 149 -20.79 -1.52 2.91
C LEU A 149 -20.52 -2.45 1.72
N ASP A 150 -21.57 -2.79 0.97
CA ASP A 150 -21.40 -3.56 -0.27
C ASP A 150 -20.76 -2.70 -1.35
N THR A 151 -19.43 -2.69 -1.35
CA THR A 151 -18.62 -1.94 -2.31
C THR A 151 -18.77 -2.46 -3.74
N GLY A 152 -19.20 -3.71 -3.92
CA GLY A 152 -19.58 -4.28 -5.23
C GLY A 152 -20.78 -3.57 -5.88
N THR A 153 -21.51 -2.72 -5.17
CA THR A 153 -22.62 -1.96 -5.76
C THR A 153 -22.19 -0.66 -6.41
N PHE A 154 -21.14 0.00 -5.94
CA PHE A 154 -20.71 1.34 -6.39
C PHE A 154 -19.24 1.46 -6.78
N MET A 155 -18.36 0.59 -6.27
CA MET A 155 -16.92 0.65 -6.57
C MET A 155 -16.67 0.10 -7.97
N GLN A 156 -16.67 0.96 -8.98
CA GLN A 156 -16.46 0.57 -10.37
C GLN A 156 -15.03 0.89 -10.84
N MET A 157 -14.46 -0.04 -11.62
CA MET A 157 -13.16 0.11 -12.26
C MET A 157 -13.35 0.58 -13.71
N ASN A 158 -12.43 1.42 -14.19
CA ASN A 158 -12.36 1.82 -15.59
C ASN A 158 -11.60 0.78 -16.45
N LEU A 159 -11.46 1.05 -17.77
CA LEU A 159 -10.74 0.18 -18.72
C LEU A 159 -9.26 -0.04 -18.36
N GLU A 160 -8.64 0.89 -17.63
CA GLU A 160 -7.26 0.78 -17.16
C GLU A 160 -7.15 -0.01 -15.83
N ARG A 161 -8.24 -0.59 -15.35
CA ARG A 161 -8.35 -1.25 -14.05
C ARG A 161 -7.98 -0.33 -12.88
N LYS A 162 -8.35 0.95 -13.00
CA LYS A 162 -8.28 1.95 -11.94
C LYS A 162 -9.70 2.32 -11.50
N PRO A 163 -9.90 2.73 -10.23
CA PRO A 163 -11.20 3.21 -9.76
C PRO A 163 -11.70 4.39 -10.59
N ASP A 164 -12.96 4.33 -11.01
CA ASP A 164 -13.65 5.43 -11.67
C ASP A 164 -14.18 6.40 -10.60
N ILE A 165 -13.31 7.27 -10.09
CA ILE A 165 -13.64 8.16 -8.97
C ILE A 165 -14.92 8.98 -9.19
N PRO A 166 -15.15 9.64 -10.36
CA PRO A 166 -16.39 10.39 -10.58
C PRO A 166 -17.65 9.53 -10.46
N TYR A 167 -17.65 8.36 -11.08
CA TYR A 167 -18.77 7.41 -10.99
C TYR A 167 -19.02 6.97 -9.54
N ILE A 168 -17.96 6.59 -8.84
CA ILE A 168 -18.04 6.09 -7.47
C ILE A 168 -18.57 7.18 -6.52
N GLN A 169 -18.09 8.41 -6.65
CA GLN A 169 -18.55 9.56 -5.83
C GLN A 169 -20.05 9.82 -6.01
N GLU A 170 -20.57 9.74 -7.21
CA GLU A 170 -22.00 9.93 -7.46
C GLU A 170 -22.83 8.79 -6.87
N SER A 171 -22.39 7.54 -7.08
CA SER A 171 -23.09 6.35 -6.60
C SER A 171 -23.12 6.27 -5.07
N ILE A 172 -22.03 6.60 -4.39
CA ILE A 172 -21.95 6.52 -2.93
C ILE A 172 -22.79 7.59 -2.23
N ARG A 173 -22.96 8.78 -2.84
CA ARG A 173 -23.79 9.83 -2.26
C ARG A 173 -25.22 9.38 -2.01
N GLN A 174 -25.81 8.64 -2.94
CA GLN A 174 -27.14 8.06 -2.76
C GLN A 174 -27.14 7.09 -1.58
N TYR A 175 -26.17 6.17 -1.53
CA TYR A 175 -26.07 5.16 -0.48
C TYR A 175 -25.91 5.78 0.92
N ILE A 176 -25.06 6.80 1.08
CA ILE A 176 -24.89 7.51 2.34
C ILE A 176 -26.18 8.24 2.75
N ASN A 177 -26.89 8.85 1.79
CA ASN A 177 -28.12 9.55 2.08
C ASN A 177 -29.23 8.61 2.57
N GLU A 178 -29.28 7.39 2.09
CA GLU A 178 -30.23 6.36 2.51
C GLU A 178 -29.88 5.75 3.88
N ASN A 179 -28.60 5.85 4.29
CA ASN A 179 -28.06 5.25 5.50
C ASN A 179 -27.46 6.27 6.48
N ARG A 180 -28.10 7.43 6.64
CA ARG A 180 -27.58 8.57 7.48
C ARG A 180 -27.48 8.27 8.96
N ASP A 181 -28.18 7.29 9.46
CA ASP A 181 -28.18 6.82 10.85
C ASP A 181 -26.99 5.91 11.19
N THR A 182 -26.15 5.55 10.20
CA THR A 182 -25.02 4.67 10.39
C THR A 182 -23.87 5.38 11.12
N ASP A 183 -23.39 4.78 12.20
CA ASP A 183 -22.23 5.27 12.95
C ASP A 183 -20.92 4.83 12.29
N ILE A 184 -20.90 3.60 11.73
CA ILE A 184 -19.71 3.00 11.13
C ILE A 184 -20.07 2.07 9.99
N PHE A 185 -19.35 2.23 8.86
CA PHE A 185 -19.43 1.32 7.71
C PHE A 185 -18.28 0.33 7.73
N ILE A 186 -18.60 -0.94 7.52
CA ILE A 186 -17.62 -2.03 7.40
C ILE A 186 -17.52 -2.41 5.93
N ALA A 187 -16.40 -2.07 5.29
CA ALA A 187 -16.13 -2.36 3.89
C ALA A 187 -15.30 -3.64 3.77
N PRO A 188 -15.79 -4.67 3.05
CA PRO A 188 -14.97 -5.81 2.68
C PRO A 188 -13.82 -5.37 1.78
N LEU A 189 -12.65 -5.96 1.98
CA LEU A 189 -11.45 -5.60 1.25
C LEU A 189 -11.55 -5.98 -0.23
N SER A 190 -11.14 -5.09 -1.12
CA SER A 190 -10.93 -5.32 -2.56
C SER A 190 -12.17 -5.54 -3.43
N LEU A 191 -13.37 -5.68 -2.89
CA LEU A 191 -14.57 -5.94 -3.69
C LEU A 191 -14.93 -4.73 -4.57
N CYS A 192 -15.14 -4.97 -5.87
CA CYS A 192 -15.46 -3.93 -6.86
C CYS A 192 -16.27 -4.50 -8.03
N LYS A 193 -16.57 -3.66 -9.02
CA LYS A 193 -17.08 -4.04 -10.35
C LYS A 193 -16.06 -3.72 -11.43
N ASN A 194 -16.04 -4.54 -12.47
CA ASN A 194 -15.33 -4.21 -13.69
C ASN A 194 -16.12 -3.18 -14.54
N VAL A 195 -15.60 -2.79 -15.69
CA VAL A 195 -16.25 -1.84 -16.62
C VAL A 195 -17.60 -2.31 -17.16
N TYR A 196 -17.86 -3.62 -17.11
CA TYR A 196 -19.11 -4.22 -17.58
C TYR A 196 -20.16 -4.34 -16.47
N GLY A 197 -19.83 -3.90 -15.26
CA GLY A 197 -20.70 -4.01 -14.09
C GLY A 197 -20.70 -5.40 -13.42
N GLU A 198 -19.81 -6.30 -13.82
CA GLU A 198 -19.65 -7.61 -13.22
C GLU A 198 -18.77 -7.55 -11.98
N ILE A 199 -19.05 -8.43 -11.00
CA ILE A 199 -18.24 -8.55 -9.77
C ILE A 199 -16.79 -8.84 -10.13
N ASP A 200 -15.88 -8.06 -9.52
CA ASP A 200 -14.45 -8.19 -9.67
C ASP A 200 -13.75 -7.79 -8.36
N PHE A 201 -12.45 -7.98 -8.31
CA PHE A 201 -11.64 -7.63 -7.16
C PHE A 201 -10.45 -6.78 -7.59
N MET A 202 -10.16 -5.75 -6.81
CA MET A 202 -8.89 -5.04 -6.96
C MET A 202 -7.73 -5.98 -6.60
N ASN A 203 -6.57 -5.73 -7.20
CA ASN A 203 -5.37 -6.51 -6.91
C ASN A 203 -5.07 -6.46 -5.41
N GLU A 204 -4.99 -7.63 -4.77
CA GLU A 204 -4.76 -7.78 -3.32
C GLU A 204 -3.47 -7.10 -2.84
N LYS A 205 -2.47 -6.97 -3.71
CA LYS A 205 -1.24 -6.20 -3.41
C LYS A 205 -1.50 -4.69 -3.29
N ARG A 206 -2.70 -4.19 -3.62
CA ARG A 206 -3.08 -2.77 -3.58
C ARG A 206 -4.17 -2.47 -2.55
N ASN A 207 -4.23 -3.26 -1.49
CA ASN A 207 -5.25 -3.10 -0.44
C ASN A 207 -5.21 -1.73 0.23
N ASP A 208 -4.01 -1.15 0.43
CA ASP A 208 -3.86 0.22 0.95
C ASP A 208 -4.46 1.24 -0.01
N TYR A 209 -4.28 1.03 -1.32
CA TYR A 209 -4.84 1.92 -2.33
C TYR A 209 -6.38 1.86 -2.35
N TYR A 210 -6.95 0.66 -2.20
CA TYR A 210 -8.40 0.50 -2.08
C TYR A 210 -8.96 1.28 -0.88
N ALA A 211 -8.34 1.16 0.29
CA ALA A 211 -8.72 1.91 1.47
C ALA A 211 -8.54 3.43 1.29
N THR A 212 -7.48 3.85 0.60
CA THR A 212 -7.23 5.28 0.31
C THR A 212 -8.28 5.83 -0.68
N VAL A 213 -8.74 5.02 -1.63
CA VAL A 213 -9.85 5.40 -2.52
C VAL A 213 -11.13 5.62 -1.71
N LEU A 214 -11.46 4.71 -0.78
CA LEU A 214 -12.60 4.92 0.12
C LEU A 214 -12.42 6.18 0.97
N ALA A 215 -11.24 6.42 1.54
CA ALA A 215 -10.96 7.63 2.31
C ALA A 215 -11.17 8.90 1.47
N SER A 216 -10.74 8.91 0.21
CA SER A 216 -10.95 10.02 -0.71
C SER A 216 -12.42 10.23 -1.06
N ILE A 217 -13.19 9.15 -1.26
CA ILE A 217 -14.61 9.18 -1.62
C ILE A 217 -15.47 9.68 -0.46
N PHE A 218 -15.16 9.24 0.75
CA PHE A 218 -15.84 9.66 1.98
C PHE A 218 -15.35 11.02 2.49
N GLU A 219 -14.42 11.68 1.77
CA GLU A 219 -13.83 12.97 2.19
C GLU A 219 -13.25 12.89 3.61
N ALA A 220 -12.52 11.81 3.89
CA ALA A 220 -11.92 11.58 5.21
C ALA A 220 -10.77 12.57 5.47
N ASP A 221 -10.62 12.98 6.72
CA ASP A 221 -9.50 13.80 7.18
C ASP A 221 -8.25 12.95 7.38
N GLU A 222 -8.44 11.69 7.78
CA GLU A 222 -7.37 10.77 8.14
C GLU A 222 -7.65 9.35 7.65
N ILE A 223 -6.60 8.68 7.17
CA ILE A 223 -6.59 7.23 6.92
C ILE A 223 -5.56 6.55 7.82
N ILE A 224 -5.98 5.50 8.52
CA ILE A 224 -5.13 4.67 9.37
C ILE A 224 -4.90 3.34 8.67
N LEU A 225 -3.65 3.02 8.38
CA LEU A 225 -3.25 1.79 7.69
C LEU A 225 -2.40 0.95 8.62
N SER A 226 -2.88 -0.25 8.97
CA SER A 226 -2.01 -1.23 9.63
C SER A 226 -1.09 -1.86 8.60
N THR A 227 0.21 -1.93 8.89
CA THR A 227 1.22 -2.44 7.97
C THR A 227 2.40 -3.08 8.73
N GLU A 228 3.00 -4.10 8.13
CA GLU A 228 4.22 -4.72 8.64
C GLU A 228 5.41 -3.85 8.22
N LEU A 229 5.80 -2.88 9.04
CA LEU A 229 6.96 -2.02 8.77
C LEU A 229 8.24 -2.70 9.25
N THR A 230 8.79 -3.61 8.45
CA THR A 230 9.94 -4.43 8.85
C THR A 230 11.30 -3.71 8.78
N ASN A 231 11.46 -2.58 8.07
CA ASN A 231 12.78 -2.04 7.75
C ASN A 231 12.93 -0.50 7.76
N ILE A 232 12.14 0.24 8.52
CA ILE A 232 12.47 1.66 8.73
C ILE A 232 13.47 1.74 9.90
N TYR A 233 14.75 1.77 9.57
CA TYR A 233 15.79 2.09 10.55
C TYR A 233 15.73 3.58 10.87
N THR A 234 14.84 3.94 11.79
CA THR A 234 14.96 5.21 12.47
C THR A 234 16.03 5.05 13.53
N ASN A 235 16.95 5.99 13.58
CA ASN A 235 18.03 5.98 14.54
C ASN A 235 17.47 5.88 15.96
N ARG A 236 17.60 4.70 16.60
CA ARG A 236 17.07 4.39 17.95
C ARG A 236 17.63 5.32 19.05
N ASN A 237 18.57 6.18 18.72
CA ASN A 237 19.22 7.10 19.65
C ASN A 237 18.65 8.53 19.63
N CYS A 238 17.68 8.85 18.75
CA CYS A 238 16.96 10.13 18.78
C CYS A 238 15.70 9.98 19.63
N ALA A 239 15.77 10.40 20.90
CA ALA A 239 14.69 10.35 21.88
C ALA A 239 13.56 11.40 21.64
N ARG A 240 13.20 11.69 20.40
CA ARG A 240 12.02 12.49 20.02
C ARG A 240 11.32 11.83 18.85
N GLU A 241 10.40 10.99 19.20
CA GLU A 241 9.58 10.15 18.36
C GLU A 241 8.35 10.91 17.84
N GLN A 242 8.52 11.69 16.81
CA GLN A 242 7.42 11.95 15.88
C GLN A 242 7.95 11.72 14.47
N HIS A 243 7.76 10.52 13.99
CA HIS A 243 8.08 10.17 12.61
C HIS A 243 7.01 10.77 11.71
N SER A 244 7.18 12.01 11.30
CA SER A 244 6.33 12.68 10.33
C SER A 244 7.08 12.95 9.06
N LEU A 245 6.46 12.65 7.92
CA LEU A 245 6.94 12.93 6.58
C LEU A 245 5.93 13.80 5.85
N THR A 246 6.42 14.62 4.96
CA THR A 246 5.57 15.18 3.91
C THR A 246 5.27 14.12 2.86
N TYR A 247 4.20 14.32 2.05
CA TYR A 247 3.90 13.40 0.95
C TYR A 247 5.09 13.23 0.00
N THR A 248 5.79 14.32 -0.30
CA THR A 248 6.96 14.30 -1.19
C THR A 248 8.13 13.51 -0.58
N GLU A 249 8.41 13.68 0.72
CA GLU A 249 9.45 12.91 1.42
C GLU A 249 9.10 11.41 1.45
N ALA A 250 7.83 11.07 1.66
CA ALA A 250 7.36 9.68 1.63
C ALA A 250 7.47 9.06 0.23
N GLU A 251 7.15 9.81 -0.85
CA GLU A 251 7.38 9.37 -2.22
C GLU A 251 8.87 9.13 -2.50
N GLN A 252 9.76 10.01 -2.05
CA GLN A 252 11.21 9.83 -2.18
C GLN A 252 11.69 8.58 -1.44
N LEU A 253 11.14 8.32 -0.27
CA LEU A 253 11.45 7.16 0.56
C LEU A 253 11.10 5.85 -0.16
N ILE A 254 9.91 5.78 -0.75
CA ILE A 254 9.46 4.63 -1.54
C ILE A 254 10.30 4.45 -2.80
N ASN A 255 10.59 5.54 -3.51
CA ASN A 255 11.44 5.52 -4.72
C ASN A 255 12.87 5.08 -4.41
N SER A 256 13.32 5.27 -3.18
CA SER A 256 14.62 4.78 -2.67
C SER A 256 14.59 3.30 -2.23
N GLY A 257 13.49 2.57 -2.50
CA GLY A 257 13.37 1.14 -2.27
C GLY A 257 12.81 0.73 -0.90
N VAL A 258 12.31 1.68 -0.12
CA VAL A 258 11.63 1.39 1.15
C VAL A 258 10.18 1.00 0.89
N HIS A 259 9.77 -0.17 1.35
CA HIS A 259 8.38 -0.60 1.29
C HIS A 259 7.60 0.01 2.46
N LEU A 260 6.90 1.13 2.20
CA LEU A 260 5.94 1.72 3.13
C LEU A 260 4.52 1.31 2.75
N ILE A 261 4.03 1.96 1.72
CA ILE A 261 2.74 1.79 1.06
C ILE A 261 2.92 2.05 -0.43
N TYR A 262 1.92 1.80 -1.24
CA TYR A 262 2.00 2.13 -2.67
C TYR A 262 2.04 3.64 -2.91
N THR A 263 2.86 4.09 -3.85
CA THR A 263 2.98 5.50 -4.24
C THR A 263 1.63 6.10 -4.65
N ASP A 264 0.76 5.32 -5.30
CA ASP A 264 -0.59 5.74 -5.67
C ASP A 264 -1.43 6.18 -4.45
N CYS A 265 -1.21 5.57 -3.27
CA CYS A 265 -1.86 5.97 -2.01
C CYS A 265 -1.44 7.38 -1.60
N ILE A 266 -0.14 7.66 -1.63
CA ILE A 266 0.40 8.96 -1.27
C ILE A 266 -0.09 10.04 -2.23
N THR A 267 -0.03 9.75 -3.54
CA THR A 267 -0.50 10.68 -4.57
C THR A 267 -1.99 11.02 -4.42
N LEU A 268 -2.83 10.02 -4.13
CA LEU A 268 -4.25 10.23 -3.92
C LEU A 268 -4.53 10.98 -2.61
N ALA A 269 -3.88 10.59 -1.52
CA ALA A 269 -4.01 11.26 -0.22
C ALA A 269 -3.55 12.72 -0.29
N ALA A 270 -2.44 13.01 -0.98
CA ALA A 270 -1.96 14.38 -1.20
C ALA A 270 -2.98 15.24 -1.95
N ARG A 271 -3.61 14.70 -3.01
CA ARG A 271 -4.66 15.40 -3.78
C ARG A 271 -5.90 15.69 -2.96
N SER A 272 -6.26 14.80 -2.05
CA SER A 272 -7.45 14.89 -1.20
C SER A 272 -7.13 15.52 0.17
N ASN A 273 -5.87 15.89 0.43
CA ASN A 273 -5.36 16.41 1.72
C ASN A 273 -5.69 15.50 2.92
N ILE A 274 -5.56 14.18 2.74
CA ILE A 274 -5.84 13.16 3.75
C ILE A 274 -4.55 12.83 4.48
N VAL A 275 -4.53 12.95 5.81
CA VAL A 275 -3.40 12.50 6.63
C VAL A 275 -3.34 10.97 6.62
N ILE A 276 -2.17 10.40 6.34
CA ILE A 276 -1.94 8.96 6.43
C ILE A 276 -1.22 8.67 7.75
N ARG A 277 -1.83 7.80 8.58
CA ARG A 277 -1.21 7.28 9.80
C ARG A 277 -0.92 5.80 9.62
N LEU A 278 0.35 5.42 9.70
CA LEU A 278 0.79 4.03 9.65
C LEU A 278 0.96 3.51 11.08
N ILE A 279 0.34 2.37 11.37
CA ILE A 279 0.41 1.67 12.65
C ILE A 279 0.98 0.27 12.45
N ASP A 280 1.51 -0.32 13.53
CA ASP A 280 2.03 -1.68 13.48
C ASP A 280 0.89 -2.71 13.45
N THR A 281 0.98 -3.72 12.58
CA THR A 281 -0.03 -4.78 12.47
C THR A 281 -0.09 -5.65 13.74
N HIS A 282 1.04 -5.81 14.45
CA HIS A 282 1.12 -6.66 15.65
C HIS A 282 0.84 -5.89 16.95
N ASP A 283 0.97 -4.55 16.91
CA ASP A 283 0.68 -3.68 18.04
C ASP A 283 0.01 -2.40 17.53
N LEU A 284 -1.30 -2.43 17.46
CA LEU A 284 -2.12 -1.34 16.92
C LEU A 284 -1.98 -0.02 17.70
N GLU A 285 -1.51 -0.05 18.93
CA GLU A 285 -1.26 1.16 19.75
C GLU A 285 0.08 1.82 19.38
N THR A 286 0.97 1.11 18.69
CA THR A 286 2.25 1.66 18.25
C THR A 286 2.09 2.39 16.93
N GLU A 287 2.08 3.71 17.00
CA GLU A 287 2.13 4.59 15.83
C GLU A 287 3.55 4.60 15.24
N ARG A 288 3.65 4.37 13.93
CA ARG A 288 4.94 4.25 13.24
C ARG A 288 5.29 5.50 12.44
N LEU A 289 4.33 6.07 11.73
CA LEU A 289 4.60 7.16 10.79
C LEU A 289 3.34 7.95 10.48
N TYR A 290 3.49 9.29 10.43
CA TYR A 290 2.50 10.22 9.90
C TYR A 290 2.98 10.78 8.56
N ILE A 291 2.09 10.83 7.55
CA ILE A 291 2.35 11.45 6.27
C ILE A 291 1.27 12.52 6.02
N SER A 292 1.68 13.76 5.84
CA SER A 292 0.76 14.88 5.67
C SER A 292 1.37 16.00 4.79
N SER A 293 0.64 17.08 4.60
CA SER A 293 1.17 18.28 3.93
C SER A 293 2.09 19.13 4.82
N HIS A 294 2.11 18.87 6.14
CA HIS A 294 2.85 19.70 7.09
C HIS A 294 4.30 19.23 7.19
N ASP A 295 5.23 20.16 6.90
CA ASP A 295 6.66 19.94 7.13
C ASP A 295 6.97 20.14 8.62
N THR A 296 7.81 19.28 9.18
CA THR A 296 8.40 19.46 10.50
C THR A 296 9.81 20.04 10.31
N GLU A 297 10.26 20.87 11.25
CA GLU A 297 11.54 21.62 11.16
C GLU A 297 12.81 20.74 11.06
N SER A 298 12.69 19.43 11.15
CA SER A 298 13.83 18.51 11.04
C SER A 298 14.34 18.44 9.61
N SER A 299 15.61 18.78 9.40
CA SER A 299 16.23 18.81 8.06
C SER A 299 16.48 17.41 7.49
N VAL A 300 16.88 16.43 8.29
CA VAL A 300 17.06 15.03 7.86
C VAL A 300 16.05 14.14 8.56
N LYS A 301 15.25 13.42 7.77
CA LYS A 301 14.19 12.53 8.25
C LYS A 301 14.60 11.05 8.21
N ALA A 302 15.30 10.65 7.13
CA ALA A 302 15.71 9.26 6.96
C ALA A 302 17.04 9.17 6.20
N ILE A 303 17.79 8.11 6.50
CA ILE A 303 18.98 7.70 5.74
C ILE A 303 18.76 6.26 5.32
N ILE A 304 18.82 5.98 4.01
CA ILE A 304 18.58 4.67 3.43
C ILE A 304 19.86 4.23 2.73
N ILE A 305 20.24 2.98 2.94
CA ILE A 305 21.35 2.37 2.24
C ILE A 305 20.78 1.27 1.35
N GLN A 306 21.04 1.36 0.06
CA GLN A 306 20.70 0.33 -0.93
C GLN A 306 22.00 -0.29 -1.43
N ASP A 307 22.18 -1.56 -1.14
CA ASP A 307 23.34 -2.35 -1.58
C ASP A 307 23.09 -3.05 -2.92
N SER A 308 24.15 -3.64 -3.46
CA SER A 308 24.09 -4.46 -4.67
C SER A 308 23.61 -3.67 -5.91
N VAL A 309 24.02 -2.43 -6.02
CA VAL A 309 23.79 -1.59 -7.19
C VAL A 309 25.03 -1.52 -8.06
N THR A 310 24.83 -1.14 -9.32
CA THR A 310 25.91 -1.04 -10.33
C THR A 310 26.11 0.41 -10.72
N PHE A 311 27.33 0.90 -10.61
CA PHE A 311 27.75 2.16 -11.21
C PHE A 311 28.19 1.90 -12.65
N VAL A 312 27.69 2.70 -13.58
CA VAL A 312 28.08 2.65 -14.99
C VAL A 312 28.37 4.06 -15.47
N ARG A 313 29.55 4.23 -16.08
CA ARG A 313 29.93 5.48 -16.75
C ARG A 313 30.05 5.25 -18.24
N PHE A 314 29.35 6.06 -19.01
CA PHE A 314 29.40 6.11 -20.46
C PHE A 314 30.14 7.37 -20.88
N THR A 315 31.28 7.22 -21.54
CA THR A 315 32.07 8.34 -22.08
C THR A 315 31.92 8.40 -23.57
N SER A 316 31.57 9.54 -24.12
CA SER A 316 31.41 9.72 -25.58
C SER A 316 32.71 9.54 -26.32
N LEU A 317 32.70 8.83 -27.44
CA LEU A 317 33.85 8.68 -28.36
C LEU A 317 33.98 9.87 -29.30
N ASN A 318 33.55 11.07 -28.94
CA ASN A 318 33.52 12.28 -29.79
C ASN A 318 32.57 12.21 -31.00
N VAL A 319 31.71 11.19 -31.04
CA VAL A 319 30.75 10.99 -32.15
C VAL A 319 29.45 11.75 -31.86
N LEU A 320 29.07 11.89 -30.57
CA LEU A 320 27.83 12.52 -30.14
C LEU A 320 28.08 13.60 -29.08
N PRO A 321 27.46 14.78 -29.21
CA PRO A 321 27.35 15.73 -28.11
C PRO A 321 26.63 15.09 -26.90
N GLY A 322 26.95 15.52 -25.67
CA GLY A 322 26.45 14.90 -24.44
C GLY A 322 24.93 14.76 -24.36
N TYR A 323 24.17 15.73 -24.88
CA TYR A 323 22.71 15.67 -24.90
C TYR A 323 22.15 14.60 -25.86
N LEU A 324 22.84 14.35 -27.01
CA LEU A 324 22.45 13.28 -27.94
C LEU A 324 22.84 11.91 -27.37
N LEU A 325 23.98 11.82 -26.68
CA LEU A 325 24.36 10.61 -25.94
C LEU A 325 23.30 10.25 -24.90
N MET A 326 22.83 11.23 -24.10
CA MET A 326 21.77 11.04 -23.14
C MET A 326 20.50 10.46 -23.78
N GLY A 327 20.07 11.01 -24.91
CA GLY A 327 18.90 10.49 -25.64
C GLY A 327 19.05 9.02 -26.03
N LYS A 328 20.23 8.63 -26.54
CA LYS A 328 20.53 7.24 -26.90
C LYS A 328 20.58 6.31 -25.69
N LEU A 329 21.14 6.75 -24.58
CA LEU A 329 21.17 6.00 -23.34
C LEU A 329 19.76 5.75 -22.80
N LEU A 330 18.91 6.77 -22.75
CA LEU A 330 17.53 6.64 -22.27
C LEU A 330 16.68 5.72 -23.18
N GLU A 331 16.90 5.76 -24.49
CA GLU A 331 16.27 4.84 -25.45
C GLU A 331 16.59 3.37 -25.12
N VAL A 332 17.87 3.06 -24.87
CA VAL A 332 18.31 1.70 -24.54
C VAL A 332 17.83 1.27 -23.15
N ILE A 333 17.90 2.18 -22.16
CA ILE A 333 17.40 1.93 -20.80
C ILE A 333 15.91 1.59 -20.83
N ASN A 334 15.11 2.37 -21.55
CA ASN A 334 13.68 2.13 -21.69
C ASN A 334 13.40 0.81 -22.43
N LYS A 335 14.14 0.50 -23.48
CA LYS A 335 13.99 -0.74 -24.27
C LYS A 335 14.17 -1.99 -23.39
N TYR A 336 15.10 -1.98 -22.46
CA TYR A 336 15.40 -3.10 -21.56
C TYR A 336 14.77 -2.95 -20.17
N GLN A 337 13.93 -1.94 -19.95
CA GLN A 337 13.21 -1.68 -18.69
C GLN A 337 14.15 -1.67 -17.47
N ILE A 338 15.30 -0.98 -17.61
CA ILE A 338 16.32 -0.92 -16.58
C ILE A 338 15.94 0.15 -15.54
N ASN A 339 15.98 -0.23 -14.27
CA ASN A 339 15.76 0.72 -13.19
C ASN A 339 17.02 1.58 -12.96
N VAL A 340 16.89 2.88 -13.17
CA VAL A 340 17.93 3.89 -12.90
C VAL A 340 17.62 4.57 -11.57
N ILE A 341 18.52 4.41 -10.61
CA ILE A 341 18.38 4.95 -9.25
C ILE A 341 18.81 6.41 -9.23
N SER A 342 19.93 6.74 -9.87
CA SER A 342 20.48 8.08 -9.89
C SER A 342 21.33 8.28 -11.14
N MET A 343 21.46 9.54 -11.56
CA MET A 343 22.20 9.91 -12.76
C MET A 343 22.89 11.26 -12.61
N ALA A 344 24.09 11.36 -13.13
CA ALA A 344 24.81 12.60 -13.29
C ALA A 344 25.43 12.70 -14.68
N SER A 345 25.42 13.88 -15.29
CA SER A 345 25.93 14.08 -16.63
C SER A 345 26.92 15.22 -16.72
N SER A 346 27.83 15.11 -17.67
CA SER A 346 28.74 16.17 -18.12
C SER A 346 28.62 16.35 -19.63
N ASN A 347 29.38 17.26 -20.21
CA ASN A 347 29.38 17.47 -21.67
C ASN A 347 29.87 16.25 -22.46
N VAL A 348 30.63 15.34 -21.83
CA VAL A 348 31.29 14.22 -22.51
C VAL A 348 30.95 12.86 -21.94
N SER A 349 30.29 12.80 -20.78
CA SER A 349 29.97 11.54 -20.11
C SER A 349 28.67 11.59 -19.35
N VAL A 350 28.07 10.42 -19.19
CA VAL A 350 26.89 10.17 -18.33
C VAL A 350 27.25 9.05 -17.38
N SER A 351 27.12 9.31 -16.08
CA SER A 351 27.26 8.30 -15.04
C SER A 351 25.88 7.96 -14.45
N MET A 352 25.61 6.69 -14.25
CA MET A 352 24.34 6.19 -13.74
C MET A 352 24.58 5.15 -12.64
N ILE A 353 23.69 5.14 -11.67
CA ILE A 353 23.52 4.04 -10.73
C ILE A 353 22.26 3.31 -11.15
N LEU A 354 22.37 2.01 -11.36
CA LEU A 354 21.26 1.21 -11.87
C LEU A 354 21.26 -0.21 -11.27
N THR A 355 20.11 -0.85 -11.38
CA THR A 355 19.96 -2.27 -11.03
C THR A 355 19.81 -3.05 -12.33
N ALA A 356 20.84 -3.82 -12.71
CA ALA A 356 20.82 -4.63 -13.91
C ALA A 356 21.67 -5.91 -13.74
N SER A 357 21.26 -6.98 -14.43
CA SER A 357 22.07 -8.20 -14.49
C SER A 357 23.32 -7.99 -15.34
N ARG A 358 24.35 -8.81 -15.11
CA ARG A 358 25.57 -8.80 -15.94
C ARG A 358 25.28 -9.02 -17.43
N ASP A 359 24.30 -9.85 -17.74
CA ASP A 359 23.94 -10.12 -19.14
C ASP A 359 23.27 -8.90 -19.77
N THR A 360 22.40 -8.20 -19.02
CA THR A 360 21.82 -6.93 -19.47
C THR A 360 22.90 -5.87 -19.72
N LEU A 361 23.88 -5.74 -18.82
CA LEU A 361 25.01 -4.82 -18.99
C LEU A 361 25.84 -5.12 -20.25
N ARG A 362 26.08 -6.39 -20.54
CA ARG A 362 26.76 -6.81 -21.77
C ARG A 362 25.97 -6.47 -23.05
N ILE A 363 24.65 -6.57 -23.00
CA ILE A 363 23.78 -6.17 -24.11
C ILE A 363 23.86 -4.67 -24.33
N ILE A 364 23.75 -3.87 -23.28
CA ILE A 364 23.88 -2.41 -23.33
C ILE A 364 25.23 -2.03 -23.94
N GLN A 365 26.31 -2.63 -23.45
CA GLN A 365 27.65 -2.39 -23.96
C GLN A 365 27.76 -2.65 -25.46
N ARG A 366 27.17 -3.76 -25.95
CA ARG A 366 27.17 -4.10 -27.40
C ARG A 366 26.36 -3.12 -28.25
N GLU A 367 25.22 -2.62 -27.74
CA GLU A 367 24.42 -1.65 -28.47
C GLU A 367 25.07 -0.27 -28.55
N LEU A 368 25.77 0.12 -27.48
CA LEU A 368 26.33 1.45 -27.35
C LEU A 368 27.83 1.56 -27.74
N HIS A 369 28.51 0.45 -28.00
CA HIS A 369 29.97 0.43 -28.24
C HIS A 369 30.46 1.37 -29.36
N LYS A 370 29.60 1.68 -30.34
CA LYS A 370 29.92 2.62 -31.45
C LYS A 370 29.92 4.08 -31.02
N TYR A 371 29.28 4.38 -29.91
CA TYR A 371 29.03 5.75 -29.43
C TYR A 371 29.78 6.05 -28.14
N THR A 372 30.03 5.03 -27.30
CA THR A 372 30.56 5.21 -25.97
C THR A 372 31.58 4.16 -25.58
N GLU A 373 32.53 4.57 -24.75
CA GLU A 373 33.27 3.70 -23.85
C GLU A 373 32.45 3.51 -22.55
N MET A 374 32.33 2.28 -22.08
CA MET A 374 31.54 1.93 -20.89
C MET A 374 32.42 1.36 -19.82
N VAL A 375 32.41 1.99 -18.64
CA VAL A 375 33.08 1.50 -17.41
C VAL A 375 31.99 1.06 -16.43
N VAL A 376 32.17 -0.12 -15.83
CA VAL A 376 31.21 -0.74 -14.92
C VAL A 376 31.88 -1.06 -13.59
N ASP A 377 31.22 -0.73 -12.49
CA ASP A 377 31.58 -1.15 -11.12
C ASP A 377 30.35 -1.74 -10.44
N GLU A 378 30.40 -3.04 -10.11
CA GLU A 378 29.27 -3.81 -9.58
C GLU A 378 29.22 -3.83 -8.05
N ASN A 379 30.26 -3.38 -7.37
CA ASN A 379 30.35 -3.44 -5.90
C ASN A 379 30.01 -2.09 -5.26
N MET A 380 28.85 -1.56 -5.60
CA MET A 380 28.44 -0.23 -5.15
C MET A 380 27.25 -0.28 -4.22
N SER A 381 27.20 0.72 -3.34
CA SER A 381 26.05 1.02 -2.50
C SER A 381 25.65 2.47 -2.71
N VAL A 382 24.36 2.73 -2.53
CA VAL A 382 23.79 4.07 -2.58
C VAL A 382 23.27 4.45 -1.21
N ILE A 383 23.57 5.65 -0.79
CA ILE A 383 23.05 6.28 0.43
C ILE A 383 22.09 7.37 -0.01
N HIS A 384 20.83 7.26 0.36
CA HIS A 384 19.83 8.28 0.20
C HIS A 384 19.61 8.99 1.53
N ILE A 385 19.78 10.29 1.54
CA ILE A 385 19.48 11.17 2.68
C ILE A 385 18.18 11.90 2.32
N ILE A 386 17.12 11.65 3.08
CA ILE A 386 15.79 12.18 2.83
C ILE A 386 15.38 13.16 3.92
N GLY A 387 14.76 14.25 3.52
CA GLY A 387 14.27 15.28 4.42
C GLY A 387 14.02 16.60 3.70
N SER A 388 13.86 17.66 4.46
CA SER A 388 13.74 19.04 3.95
C SER A 388 15.14 19.60 3.67
N LEU A 389 15.65 19.37 2.45
CA LEU A 389 17.03 19.64 2.02
C LEU A 389 17.12 20.88 1.14
N HIS A 390 16.34 21.92 1.43
CA HIS A 390 16.34 23.15 0.63
C HIS A 390 17.74 23.77 0.54
N TRP A 391 18.15 24.13 -0.67
CA TRP A 391 19.45 24.70 -0.99
C TRP A 391 19.79 25.97 -0.18
N GLU A 392 18.82 26.66 0.37
CA GLU A 392 18.99 27.81 1.26
C GLU A 392 19.59 27.44 2.62
N ARG A 393 19.56 26.15 2.99
CA ARG A 393 20.13 25.64 4.26
C ARG A 393 21.59 25.21 4.10
N THR A 394 22.47 26.15 3.80
CA THR A 394 23.88 25.91 3.46
C THR A 394 24.69 25.10 4.48
N GLN A 395 24.32 25.07 5.75
CA GLN A 395 25.00 24.28 6.78
C GLN A 395 24.81 22.76 6.64
N LEU A 396 23.67 22.31 6.13
CA LEU A 396 23.36 20.88 6.03
C LEU A 396 24.29 20.18 5.03
N GLU A 397 24.47 20.76 3.85
CA GLU A 397 25.35 20.23 2.81
C GLU A 397 26.78 20.13 3.31
N SER A 398 27.25 21.20 3.96
CA SER A 398 28.60 21.23 4.54
C SER A 398 28.80 20.16 5.60
N ASN A 399 27.81 19.93 6.46
CA ASN A 399 27.86 18.89 7.48
C ASN A 399 27.85 17.47 6.87
N ILE A 400 27.03 17.24 5.85
CA ILE A 400 27.02 15.95 5.14
C ILE A 400 28.39 15.70 4.51
N MET A 401 28.93 16.67 3.76
CA MET A 401 30.20 16.50 3.06
C MET A 401 31.37 16.36 4.03
N GLU A 402 31.36 17.07 5.16
CA GLU A 402 32.39 16.93 6.22
C GLU A 402 32.35 15.54 6.86
N THR A 403 31.14 15.00 7.10
CA THR A 403 30.94 13.67 7.68
C THR A 403 31.52 12.58 6.78
N ILE A 404 31.35 12.71 5.48
CA ILE A 404 31.77 11.69 4.49
C ILE A 404 33.13 12.01 3.84
N ARG A 405 33.86 13.02 4.30
CA ARG A 405 35.13 13.49 3.69
C ARG A 405 36.21 12.42 3.47
N HIS A 406 36.15 11.33 4.23
CA HIS A 406 37.09 10.22 4.15
C HIS A 406 36.60 9.07 3.24
N ILE A 407 35.38 9.17 2.69
CA ILE A 407 34.75 8.14 1.86
C ILE A 407 34.93 8.53 0.39
N PRO A 408 35.55 7.68 -0.46
CA PRO A 408 35.58 7.90 -1.90
C PRO A 408 34.19 7.86 -2.50
N ILE A 409 33.79 8.94 -3.14
CA ILE A 409 32.46 9.10 -3.73
C ILE A 409 32.55 8.90 -5.24
N SER A 410 31.71 8.03 -5.79
CA SER A 410 31.64 7.75 -7.24
C SER A 410 30.63 8.62 -7.97
N LEU A 411 29.51 8.96 -7.30
CA LEU A 411 28.47 9.81 -7.84
C LEU A 411 27.75 10.54 -6.71
N ILE A 412 27.42 11.81 -6.95
CA ILE A 412 26.52 12.62 -6.12
C ILE A 412 25.39 13.09 -7.02
N SER A 413 24.17 12.95 -6.57
CA SER A 413 23.00 13.58 -7.16
C SER A 413 22.34 14.47 -6.11
N TYR A 414 22.32 15.76 -6.40
CA TYR A 414 21.76 16.82 -5.57
C TYR A 414 21.14 17.90 -6.46
N GLY A 415 20.08 18.56 -5.97
CA GLY A 415 19.38 19.60 -6.73
C GLY A 415 18.36 19.08 -7.75
N GLY A 416 18.21 17.76 -7.90
CA GLY A 416 17.10 17.15 -8.67
C GLY A 416 15.82 17.02 -7.86
N SER A 417 15.93 17.14 -6.53
CA SER A 417 14.82 17.14 -5.57
C SER A 417 15.25 17.93 -4.33
N ASP A 418 14.33 18.71 -3.77
CA ASP A 418 14.56 19.42 -2.51
C ASP A 418 14.45 18.49 -1.29
N HIS A 419 14.16 17.20 -1.51
CA HIS A 419 13.88 16.23 -0.45
C HIS A 419 14.81 15.02 -0.46
N CYS A 420 15.73 14.90 -1.41
CA CYS A 420 16.62 13.76 -1.51
C CYS A 420 18.04 14.17 -1.95
N PHE A 421 19.03 13.74 -1.16
CA PHE A 421 20.45 13.81 -1.49
C PHE A 421 20.99 12.39 -1.63
N THR A 422 21.52 12.06 -2.79
CA THR A 422 21.95 10.70 -3.12
C THR A 422 23.47 10.64 -3.34
N ILE A 423 24.12 9.70 -2.67
CA ILE A 423 25.57 9.47 -2.75
C ILE A 423 25.80 8.02 -3.12
N SER A 424 26.66 7.77 -4.08
CA SER A 424 27.14 6.42 -4.41
C SER A 424 28.58 6.23 -3.97
N VAL A 425 28.83 5.13 -3.26
CA VAL A 425 30.12 4.74 -2.71
C VAL A 425 30.39 3.26 -2.99
N HIS A 426 31.64 2.86 -2.92
CA HIS A 426 31.99 1.44 -2.97
C HIS A 426 31.56 0.75 -1.68
N THR A 427 30.89 -0.41 -1.77
CA THR A 427 30.30 -1.14 -0.62
C THR A 427 31.32 -1.40 0.50
N ALA A 428 32.58 -1.70 0.15
CA ALA A 428 33.64 -1.88 1.13
C ALA A 428 33.88 -0.66 2.02
N CYS A 429 33.57 0.56 1.56
CA CYS A 429 33.76 1.78 2.35
C CYS A 429 32.75 1.91 3.49
N LEU A 430 31.55 1.29 3.38
CA LEU A 430 30.53 1.32 4.43
C LEU A 430 30.88 0.43 5.61
N LEU A 431 31.64 -0.65 5.40
CA LEU A 431 32.01 -1.61 6.45
C LEU A 431 33.00 -1.03 7.46
N TYR A 432 33.69 0.05 7.13
CA TYR A 432 34.73 0.67 7.99
C TYR A 432 34.22 1.91 8.76
N THR A 433 32.93 2.26 8.60
CA THR A 433 32.35 3.47 9.22
C THR A 433 31.27 3.17 10.26
N SER A 434 31.07 1.90 10.62
CA SER A 434 30.14 1.45 11.66
C SER A 434 30.76 1.48 13.05
#